data_8bb2814c27ae1c2838ea807a536ae8b4
#
_entry.id   8bb2814c27ae1c2838ea807a536ae8b4
#
_cell.length_a   1.000
_cell.length_b   1.000
_cell.length_c   1.000
_cell.angle_alpha   90.00
_cell.angle_beta   90.00
_cell.angle_gamma   90.00
#
_symmetry.space_group_name_H-M   'P 1'
#
loop_
_entity.id
_entity.type
_entity.pdbx_description
1 polymer ?
#
loop_
_entity_poly.entity_id
_entity_poly.type
_entity_poly.pdbx_seq_one_letter_code
_entity_poly.pdbx_strand_id
1 'polypeptide(L)'
;FSEEVIASQEAGISRLKNALNPPNENISGKVLVVDKEVNLFEAAMDNDLNTSQALAILFGIVTKINQAKSRGEDVVSAQEILLKLSKVLGLTLQNDEVLPKHLLIHVLGFTNQIKTKVIETGDADMLHILSNVELDDTNIEKLDDNARNTYLVNLLDAITETRNYLRTNKLYELSDFVRDGLAEMDVVLEDSKDQSFWKYSRS
;
A
#
# COMPACT_ATOMS: atom_id res chain seq x y z
N PHE A 1 22.45 19.38 -3.15
CA PHE A 1 21.75 18.16 -2.71
C PHE A 1 22.33 17.02 -3.50
N SER A 2 22.88 15.98 -2.81
CA SER A 2 23.39 14.79 -3.49
C SER A 2 22.23 13.80 -3.76
N GLU A 3 22.33 13.01 -4.83
CA GLU A 3 21.37 11.95 -5.16
C GLU A 3 21.16 10.97 -3.99
N GLU A 4 22.21 10.69 -3.21
CA GLU A 4 22.15 9.85 -2.01
C GLU A 4 21.23 10.40 -0.92
N VAL A 5 21.17 11.72 -0.73
CA VAL A 5 20.27 12.35 0.24
C VAL A 5 18.82 12.23 -0.22
N ILE A 6 18.54 12.40 -1.51
CA ILE A 6 17.21 12.24 -2.09
C ILE A 6 16.73 10.79 -1.93
N ALA A 7 17.55 9.82 -2.31
CA ALA A 7 17.23 8.39 -2.16
C ALA A 7 16.96 7.99 -0.69
N SER A 8 17.71 8.56 0.26
CA SER A 8 17.47 8.34 1.69
C SER A 8 16.14 8.90 2.17
N GLN A 9 15.71 10.06 1.66
CA GLN A 9 14.43 10.68 1.99
C GLN A 9 13.25 9.88 1.37
N GLU A 10 13.39 9.42 0.14
CA GLU A 10 12.39 8.56 -0.53
C GLU A 10 12.21 7.23 0.22
N ALA A 11 13.29 6.61 0.67
CA ALA A 11 13.22 5.40 1.50
C ALA A 11 12.49 5.66 2.83
N GLY A 12 12.65 6.85 3.43
CA GLY A 12 11.92 7.26 4.62
C GLY A 12 10.40 7.33 4.38
N ILE A 13 9.99 8.01 3.30
CA ILE A 13 8.57 8.13 2.91
C ILE A 13 7.98 6.75 2.58
N SER A 14 8.70 5.92 1.85
CA SER A 14 8.28 4.56 1.52
C SER A 14 8.04 3.71 2.77
N ARG A 15 8.89 3.84 3.80
CA ARG A 15 8.68 3.15 5.08
C ARG A 15 7.40 3.59 5.79
N LEU A 16 7.08 4.89 5.77
CA LEU A 16 5.83 5.43 6.34
C LEU A 16 4.61 4.88 5.57
N LYS A 17 4.65 4.89 4.24
CA LYS A 17 3.59 4.36 3.37
C LYS A 17 3.38 2.86 3.59
N ASN A 18 4.44 2.06 3.62
CA ASN A 18 4.36 0.60 3.83
C ASN A 18 3.73 0.21 5.18
N ALA A 19 3.89 1.04 6.21
CA ALA A 19 3.25 0.80 7.49
C ALA A 19 1.71 0.91 7.40
N LEU A 20 1.19 1.63 6.39
CA LEU A 20 -0.25 1.83 6.16
C LEU A 20 -0.90 0.69 5.37
N ASN A 21 -0.12 -0.21 4.77
CA ASN A 21 -0.68 -1.39 4.10
C ASN A 21 -1.57 -2.20 5.07
N PRO A 22 -2.63 -2.85 4.57
CA PRO A 22 -3.52 -3.63 5.43
C PRO A 22 -2.75 -4.70 6.23
N PRO A 23 -3.20 -5.04 7.43
CA PRO A 23 -2.62 -6.15 8.19
C PRO A 23 -2.94 -7.48 7.53
N ASN A 24 -2.09 -8.50 7.74
CA ASN A 24 -2.38 -9.88 7.33
C ASN A 24 -3.64 -10.40 8.03
N GLU A 25 -4.40 -11.30 7.39
CA GLU A 25 -5.76 -11.73 7.73
C GLU A 25 -5.97 -12.39 9.11
N ASN A 26 -4.92 -12.75 9.83
CA ASN A 26 -5.03 -13.41 11.14
C ASN A 26 -4.90 -12.38 12.28
N ILE A 27 -5.97 -11.63 12.53
CA ILE A 27 -6.00 -10.66 13.64
C ILE A 27 -6.29 -11.39 14.96
N SER A 28 -5.38 -11.27 15.93
CA SER A 28 -5.46 -11.91 17.24
C SER A 28 -6.41 -11.23 18.24
N GLY A 29 -7.19 -10.25 17.82
CA GLY A 29 -8.09 -9.49 18.69
C GLY A 29 -7.37 -8.51 19.66
N LYS A 30 -6.05 -8.50 19.71
CA LYS A 30 -5.27 -7.53 20.47
C LYS A 30 -5.02 -6.28 19.61
N VAL A 31 -5.38 -5.11 20.15
CA VAL A 31 -5.25 -3.82 19.46
C VAL A 31 -3.95 -3.13 19.85
N LEU A 32 -3.21 -2.63 18.87
CA LEU A 32 -2.04 -1.78 19.11
C LEU A 32 -2.46 -0.39 19.57
N VAL A 33 -2.02 0.00 20.77
CA VAL A 33 -2.24 1.35 21.33
C VAL A 33 -0.97 2.18 21.22
N VAL A 34 -1.07 3.42 20.72
CA VAL A 34 0.04 4.36 20.49
C VAL A 34 -0.17 5.73 21.16
N ASP A 35 -1.00 5.80 22.20
CA ASP A 35 -1.32 7.05 22.92
C ASP A 35 -0.07 7.74 23.49
N LYS A 36 0.90 6.95 23.95
CA LYS A 36 2.18 7.49 24.44
C LYS A 36 2.93 8.25 23.34
N GLU A 37 2.94 7.72 22.14
CA GLU A 37 3.59 8.33 20.99
C GLU A 37 2.85 9.61 20.55
N VAL A 38 1.53 9.63 20.63
CA VAL A 38 0.71 10.84 20.38
C VAL A 38 1.13 11.95 21.35
N ASN A 39 1.17 11.67 22.65
CA ASN A 39 1.57 12.65 23.66
C ASN A 39 3.01 13.16 23.45
N LEU A 40 3.93 12.27 23.05
CA LEU A 40 5.32 12.66 22.74
C LEU A 40 5.39 13.53 21.48
N PHE A 41 4.56 13.24 20.47
CA PHE A 41 4.49 14.04 19.25
C PHE A 41 3.96 15.45 19.55
N GLU A 42 2.88 15.56 20.33
CA GLU A 42 2.32 16.84 20.77
C GLU A 42 3.37 17.65 21.55
N ALA A 43 4.06 17.03 22.50
CA ALA A 43 5.12 17.69 23.25
C ALA A 43 6.29 18.15 22.37
N ALA A 44 6.64 17.40 21.31
CA ALA A 44 7.67 17.82 20.35
C ALA A 44 7.22 19.02 19.51
N MET A 45 5.94 19.07 19.13
CA MET A 45 5.39 20.19 18.36
C MET A 45 5.20 21.44 19.22
N ASP A 46 4.84 21.29 20.49
CA ASP A 46 4.74 22.40 21.46
C ASP A 46 6.12 22.97 21.83
N ASN A 47 7.19 22.16 21.72
CA ASN A 47 8.55 22.58 21.97
C ASN A 47 9.18 23.20 20.70
N ASP A 48 8.77 24.42 20.39
CA ASP A 48 9.29 25.23 19.28
C ASP A 48 9.22 24.52 17.90
N LEU A 49 8.14 23.76 17.67
CA LEU A 49 7.92 22.99 16.44
C LEU A 49 9.09 22.06 16.09
N ASN A 50 9.54 21.26 17.05
CA ASN A 50 10.63 20.32 16.84
C ASN A 50 10.24 19.18 15.87
N THR A 51 10.19 19.53 14.57
CA THR A 51 9.77 18.61 13.50
C THR A 51 10.69 17.40 13.34
N SER A 52 11.97 17.53 13.67
CA SER A 52 12.93 16.42 13.64
C SER A 52 12.58 15.36 14.69
N GLN A 53 12.22 15.79 15.91
CA GLN A 53 11.78 14.89 16.97
C GLN A 53 10.40 14.30 16.64
N ALA A 54 9.48 15.12 16.14
CA ALA A 54 8.17 14.66 15.70
C ALA A 54 8.27 13.58 14.62
N LEU A 55 9.14 13.75 13.63
CA LEU A 55 9.39 12.76 12.58
C LEU A 55 9.99 11.45 13.15
N ALA A 56 10.91 11.54 14.10
CA ALA A 56 11.47 10.36 14.77
C ALA A 56 10.38 9.55 15.52
N ILE A 57 9.39 10.24 16.10
CA ILE A 57 8.25 9.59 16.75
C ILE A 57 7.37 8.87 15.72
N LEU A 58 7.11 9.47 14.54
CA LEU A 58 6.39 8.78 13.46
C LEU A 58 7.07 7.47 13.06
N PHE A 59 8.40 7.46 12.91
CA PHE A 59 9.14 6.23 12.63
C PHE A 59 9.10 5.23 13.79
N GLY A 60 8.98 5.71 15.03
CA GLY A 60 8.70 4.87 16.20
C GLY A 60 7.35 4.17 16.11
N ILE A 61 6.29 4.89 15.68
CA ILE A 61 4.96 4.32 15.43
C ILE A 61 5.03 3.28 14.31
N VAL A 62 5.70 3.56 13.18
CA VAL A 62 5.91 2.60 12.09
C VAL A 62 6.53 1.29 12.59
N THR A 63 7.58 1.40 13.40
CA THR A 63 8.22 0.21 13.96
C THR A 63 7.26 -0.63 14.81
N LYS A 64 6.44 0.02 15.63
CA LYS A 64 5.41 -0.65 16.44
C LYS A 64 4.32 -1.31 15.58
N ILE A 65 3.84 -0.61 14.55
CA ILE A 65 2.86 -1.15 13.60
C ILE A 65 3.41 -2.43 12.94
N ASN A 66 4.63 -2.39 12.41
CA ASN A 66 5.23 -3.54 11.74
C ASN A 66 5.45 -4.73 12.70
N GLN A 67 5.87 -4.47 13.93
CA GLN A 67 5.98 -5.50 14.97
C GLN A 67 4.61 -6.07 15.38
N ALA A 68 3.58 -5.24 15.47
CA ALA A 68 2.23 -5.68 15.80
C ALA A 68 1.63 -6.50 14.65
N LYS A 69 1.83 -6.10 13.39
CA LYS A 69 1.44 -6.88 12.21
C LYS A 69 2.08 -8.27 12.22
N SER A 70 3.38 -8.38 12.52
CA SER A 70 4.07 -9.67 12.58
C SER A 70 3.55 -10.60 13.71
N ARG A 71 2.87 -10.03 14.71
CA ARG A 71 2.20 -10.77 15.78
C ARG A 71 0.71 -11.00 15.53
N GLY A 72 0.18 -10.55 14.39
CA GLY A 72 -1.24 -10.63 14.07
C GLY A 72 -2.12 -9.72 14.95
N GLU A 73 -1.60 -8.61 15.48
CA GLU A 73 -2.38 -7.65 16.26
C GLU A 73 -3.13 -6.68 15.33
N ASP A 74 -4.28 -6.16 15.78
CA ASP A 74 -5.01 -5.12 15.07
C ASP A 74 -4.25 -3.79 15.15
N VAL A 75 -3.95 -3.21 14.00
CA VAL A 75 -3.16 -1.97 13.85
C VAL A 75 -3.93 -0.82 13.22
N VAL A 76 -5.22 -1.01 12.90
CA VAL A 76 -6.03 -0.02 12.15
C VAL A 76 -6.02 1.34 12.84
N SER A 77 -6.33 1.38 14.15
CA SER A 77 -6.32 2.64 14.90
C SER A 77 -4.94 3.31 14.93
N ALA A 78 -3.86 2.52 15.02
CA ALA A 78 -2.49 3.06 15.00
C ALA A 78 -2.11 3.61 13.61
N GLN A 79 -2.60 3.01 12.54
CA GLN A 79 -2.42 3.50 11.17
C GLN A 79 -3.17 4.82 10.94
N GLU A 80 -4.41 4.94 11.44
CA GLU A 80 -5.17 6.20 11.37
C GLU A 80 -4.45 7.33 12.13
N ILE A 81 -3.90 7.04 13.31
CA ILE A 81 -3.10 7.99 14.09
C ILE A 81 -1.84 8.38 13.31
N LEU A 82 -1.12 7.43 12.71
CA LEU A 82 0.05 7.71 11.89
C LEU A 82 -0.28 8.67 10.75
N LEU A 83 -1.40 8.43 10.03
CA LEU A 83 -1.88 9.32 8.96
C LEU A 83 -2.20 10.72 9.49
N LYS A 84 -2.92 10.81 10.61
CA LYS A 84 -3.29 12.09 11.22
C LYS A 84 -2.06 12.92 11.61
N LEU A 85 -1.10 12.32 12.31
CA LEU A 85 0.12 13.00 12.76
C LEU A 85 1.03 13.37 11.58
N SER A 86 1.11 12.53 10.54
CA SER A 86 1.87 12.83 9.32
C SER A 86 1.33 14.07 8.61
N LYS A 87 0.01 14.25 8.54
CA LYS A 87 -0.64 15.44 7.97
C LYS A 87 -0.26 16.74 8.71
N VAL A 88 -0.06 16.67 10.02
CA VAL A 88 0.42 17.83 10.81
C VAL A 88 1.80 18.31 10.35
N LEU A 89 2.66 17.36 9.93
CA LEU A 89 3.99 17.68 9.36
C LEU A 89 3.93 17.99 7.86
N GLY A 90 2.76 18.05 7.24
CA GLY A 90 2.60 18.24 5.80
C GLY A 90 3.00 17.04 4.95
N LEU A 91 3.17 15.86 5.58
CA LEU A 91 3.49 14.62 4.87
C LEU A 91 2.21 13.97 4.34
N THR A 92 2.08 13.89 3.04
CA THR A 92 1.01 13.17 2.37
C THR A 92 1.44 11.73 2.15
N LEU A 93 0.95 10.82 3.02
CA LEU A 93 1.29 9.39 2.94
C LEU A 93 0.30 8.59 2.08
N GLN A 94 -0.87 9.13 1.83
CA GLN A 94 -1.79 8.58 0.84
C GLN A 94 -1.27 8.96 -0.54
N ASN A 95 -1.46 8.09 -1.52
CA ASN A 95 -1.22 8.46 -2.91
C ASN A 95 -2.31 9.49 -3.29
N ASP A 96 -2.02 10.79 -3.10
CA ASP A 96 -2.88 11.88 -3.57
C ASP A 96 -2.80 12.04 -5.10
N GLU A 97 -2.05 11.17 -5.76
CA GLU A 97 -2.08 11.10 -7.20
C GLU A 97 -3.46 10.58 -7.62
N VAL A 98 -4.31 11.50 -8.05
CA VAL A 98 -5.62 11.13 -8.61
C VAL A 98 -5.33 10.39 -9.90
N LEU A 99 -5.42 9.06 -9.82
CA LEU A 99 -5.22 8.20 -10.97
C LEU A 99 -6.33 8.44 -12.00
N PRO A 100 -6.05 8.34 -13.29
CA PRO A 100 -7.04 8.58 -14.34
C PRO A 100 -8.25 7.66 -14.18
N LYS A 101 -9.46 8.21 -14.36
CA LYS A 101 -10.72 7.43 -14.20
C LYS A 101 -10.80 6.22 -15.13
N HIS A 102 -10.26 6.34 -16.35
CA HIS A 102 -10.23 5.24 -17.31
C HIS A 102 -9.32 4.08 -16.88
N LEU A 103 -8.28 4.37 -16.07
CA LEU A 103 -7.36 3.35 -15.59
C LEU A 103 -8.09 2.29 -14.77
N LEU A 104 -9.08 2.66 -13.96
CA LEU A 104 -9.86 1.70 -13.16
C LEU A 104 -10.53 0.64 -14.04
N ILE A 105 -11.15 1.05 -15.13
CA ILE A 105 -11.85 0.13 -16.04
C ILE A 105 -10.85 -0.84 -16.67
N HIS A 106 -9.69 -0.34 -17.11
CA HIS A 106 -8.64 -1.16 -17.71
C HIS A 106 -8.06 -2.15 -16.69
N VAL A 107 -7.74 -1.69 -15.47
CA VAL A 107 -7.20 -2.54 -14.40
C VAL A 107 -8.20 -3.60 -13.97
N LEU A 108 -9.50 -3.30 -13.89
CA LEU A 108 -10.54 -4.28 -13.61
C LEU A 108 -10.63 -5.35 -14.70
N GLY A 109 -10.64 -4.93 -15.97
CA GLY A 109 -10.63 -5.86 -17.10
C GLY A 109 -9.41 -6.78 -17.06
N PHE A 110 -8.25 -6.23 -16.73
CA PHE A 110 -7.01 -6.98 -16.60
C PHE A 110 -7.03 -7.93 -15.40
N THR A 111 -7.58 -7.50 -14.26
CA THR A 111 -7.75 -8.36 -13.07
C THR A 111 -8.58 -9.60 -13.41
N ASN A 112 -9.63 -9.46 -14.19
CA ASN A 112 -10.43 -10.61 -14.65
C ASN A 112 -9.62 -11.56 -15.56
N GLN A 113 -8.73 -11.04 -16.40
CA GLN A 113 -7.82 -11.88 -17.20
C GLN A 113 -6.84 -12.64 -16.31
N ILE A 114 -6.26 -11.98 -15.29
CA ILE A 114 -5.39 -12.64 -14.30
C ILE A 114 -6.16 -13.74 -13.57
N LYS A 115 -7.37 -13.45 -13.07
CA LYS A 115 -8.23 -14.45 -12.40
C LYS A 115 -8.49 -15.68 -13.28
N THR A 116 -8.80 -15.47 -14.55
CA THR A 116 -9.03 -16.58 -15.48
C THR A 116 -7.80 -17.48 -15.61
N LYS A 117 -6.61 -16.87 -15.78
CA LYS A 117 -5.36 -17.63 -15.87
C LYS A 117 -4.99 -18.33 -14.56
N VAL A 118 -5.27 -17.71 -13.42
CA VAL A 118 -5.04 -18.30 -12.10
C VAL A 118 -5.97 -19.50 -11.85
N ILE A 119 -7.24 -19.42 -12.26
CA ILE A 119 -8.18 -20.55 -12.17
C ILE A 119 -7.64 -21.75 -12.96
N GLU A 120 -7.04 -21.52 -14.12
CA GLU A 120 -6.42 -22.58 -14.93
C GLU A 120 -5.26 -23.30 -14.22
N THR A 121 -4.57 -22.61 -13.28
CA THR A 121 -3.50 -23.22 -12.46
C THR A 121 -4.03 -24.03 -11.30
N GLY A 122 -5.28 -23.82 -10.87
CA GLY A 122 -5.89 -24.49 -9.71
C GLY A 122 -5.38 -24.01 -8.35
N ASP A 123 -4.66 -22.89 -8.29
CA ASP A 123 -4.09 -22.33 -7.07
C ASP A 123 -5.13 -21.49 -6.31
N ALA A 124 -5.66 -22.04 -5.20
CA ALA A 124 -6.71 -21.42 -4.41
C ALA A 124 -6.20 -20.19 -3.61
N ASP A 125 -4.96 -20.21 -3.14
CA ASP A 125 -4.39 -19.12 -2.33
C ASP A 125 -4.27 -17.84 -3.17
N MET A 126 -3.88 -18.00 -4.43
CA MET A 126 -3.77 -16.89 -5.38
C MET A 126 -5.12 -16.27 -5.74
N LEU A 127 -6.16 -17.09 -5.87
CA LEU A 127 -7.53 -16.59 -6.09
C LEU A 127 -8.03 -15.78 -4.90
N HIS A 128 -7.64 -16.19 -3.68
CA HIS A 128 -8.02 -15.48 -2.47
C HIS A 128 -7.43 -14.05 -2.41
N ILE A 129 -6.17 -13.84 -2.80
CA ILE A 129 -5.54 -12.51 -2.86
C ILE A 129 -6.36 -11.57 -3.76
N LEU A 130 -6.79 -12.05 -4.93
CA LEU A 130 -7.53 -11.24 -5.90
C LEU A 130 -9.02 -11.08 -5.54
N SER A 131 -9.59 -11.99 -4.75
CA SER A 131 -11.02 -11.92 -4.35
C SER A 131 -11.25 -10.89 -3.24
N ASN A 132 -10.27 -10.59 -2.43
CA ASN A 132 -10.38 -9.61 -1.35
C ASN A 132 -10.62 -8.17 -1.82
N VAL A 133 -10.51 -7.91 -3.12
CA VAL A 133 -10.68 -6.58 -3.74
C VAL A 133 -11.88 -6.58 -4.70
N GLU A 134 -12.91 -7.40 -4.49
CA GLU A 134 -14.09 -7.39 -5.33
C GLU A 134 -15.04 -6.24 -4.97
N LEU A 135 -15.24 -5.32 -5.93
CA LEU A 135 -16.44 -4.50 -5.99
C LEU A 135 -17.37 -5.08 -7.06
N ASP A 136 -18.67 -5.09 -6.73
CA ASP A 136 -19.71 -5.30 -7.70
C ASP A 136 -19.65 -4.18 -8.77
N ASP A 137 -19.46 -4.54 -10.02
CA ASP A 137 -19.34 -3.62 -11.17
C ASP A 137 -20.48 -2.57 -11.20
N THR A 138 -21.65 -2.90 -10.63
CA THR A 138 -22.80 -2.00 -10.55
C THR A 138 -22.62 -0.81 -9.60
N ASN A 139 -21.62 -0.83 -8.73
CA ASN A 139 -21.36 0.22 -7.74
C ASN A 139 -20.25 1.19 -8.14
N ILE A 140 -19.43 0.87 -9.14
CA ILE A 140 -18.25 1.68 -9.54
C ILE A 140 -18.66 3.07 -10.04
N GLU A 141 -19.75 3.17 -10.79
CA GLU A 141 -20.25 4.45 -11.30
C GLU A 141 -20.76 5.39 -10.20
N LYS A 142 -21.10 4.85 -9.04
CA LYS A 142 -21.62 5.61 -7.89
C LYS A 142 -20.53 6.08 -6.94
N LEU A 143 -19.28 5.61 -7.12
CA LEU A 143 -18.16 6.01 -6.28
C LEU A 143 -17.78 7.47 -6.57
N ASP A 144 -17.55 8.25 -5.52
CA ASP A 144 -16.87 9.54 -5.64
C ASP A 144 -15.41 9.33 -6.07
N ASP A 145 -14.75 10.42 -6.46
CA ASP A 145 -13.39 10.35 -6.99
C ASP A 145 -12.38 9.81 -5.97
N ASN A 146 -12.58 10.06 -4.67
CA ASN A 146 -11.70 9.59 -3.62
C ASN A 146 -11.88 8.08 -3.37
N ALA A 147 -13.12 7.62 -3.25
CA ALA A 147 -13.42 6.20 -3.08
C ALA A 147 -12.96 5.38 -4.29
N ARG A 148 -13.12 5.93 -5.51
CA ARG A 148 -12.64 5.32 -6.76
C ARG A 148 -11.10 5.20 -6.78
N ASN A 149 -10.40 6.26 -6.39
CA ASN A 149 -8.95 6.26 -6.33
C ASN A 149 -8.43 5.27 -5.29
N THR A 150 -9.04 5.23 -4.11
CA THR A 150 -8.70 4.27 -3.05
C THR A 150 -8.90 2.83 -3.53
N TYR A 151 -10.01 2.56 -4.21
CA TYR A 151 -10.27 1.23 -4.76
C TYR A 151 -9.24 0.83 -5.82
N LEU A 152 -8.89 1.73 -6.73
CA LEU A 152 -7.88 1.48 -7.76
C LEU A 152 -6.51 1.18 -7.16
N VAL A 153 -6.11 1.94 -6.13
CA VAL A 153 -4.86 1.70 -5.39
C VAL A 153 -4.87 0.30 -4.77
N ASN A 154 -5.94 -0.07 -4.05
CA ASN A 154 -6.06 -1.39 -3.43
C ASN A 154 -6.02 -2.52 -4.46
N LEU A 155 -6.61 -2.31 -5.64
CA LEU A 155 -6.60 -3.29 -6.72
C LEU A 155 -5.19 -3.46 -7.31
N LEU A 156 -4.46 -2.37 -7.53
CA LEU A 156 -3.08 -2.41 -7.99
C LEU A 156 -2.14 -3.06 -6.96
N ASP A 157 -2.38 -2.81 -5.68
CA ASP A 157 -1.62 -3.46 -4.60
C ASP A 157 -1.86 -4.98 -4.59
N ALA A 158 -3.12 -5.43 -4.73
CA ALA A 158 -3.46 -6.85 -4.79
C ALA A 158 -2.86 -7.54 -6.04
N ILE A 159 -2.86 -6.88 -7.20
CA ILE A 159 -2.22 -7.41 -8.41
C ILE A 159 -0.70 -7.52 -8.21
N THR A 160 -0.08 -6.53 -7.56
CA THR A 160 1.35 -6.54 -7.27
C THR A 160 1.71 -7.65 -6.28
N GLU A 161 0.89 -7.87 -5.25
CA GLU A 161 1.04 -8.97 -4.31
C GLU A 161 0.90 -10.33 -5.01
N THR A 162 -0.10 -10.47 -5.87
CA THR A 162 -0.27 -11.67 -6.71
C THR A 162 0.99 -11.95 -7.53
N ARG A 163 1.59 -10.93 -8.16
CA ARG A 163 2.85 -11.10 -8.90
C ARG A 163 4.00 -11.54 -7.99
N ASN A 164 4.12 -10.99 -6.78
CA ASN A 164 5.14 -11.40 -5.82
C ASN A 164 4.98 -12.86 -5.42
N TYR A 165 3.75 -13.31 -5.18
CA TYR A 165 3.42 -14.71 -4.93
C TYR A 165 3.82 -15.61 -6.11
N LEU A 166 3.49 -15.22 -7.34
CA LEU A 166 3.86 -15.94 -8.57
C LEU A 166 5.38 -16.12 -8.69
N ARG A 167 6.17 -15.09 -8.43
CA ARG A 167 7.63 -15.14 -8.45
C ARG A 167 8.19 -16.09 -7.39
N THR A 168 7.65 -16.02 -6.19
CA THR A 168 8.06 -16.88 -5.06
C THR A 168 7.81 -18.35 -5.39
N ASN A 169 6.69 -18.65 -6.06
CA ASN A 169 6.32 -19.98 -6.50
C ASN A 169 6.90 -20.37 -7.88
N LYS A 170 7.81 -19.56 -8.44
CA LYS A 170 8.50 -19.80 -9.72
C LYS A 170 7.57 -19.88 -10.94
N LEU A 171 6.38 -19.29 -10.86
CA LEU A 171 5.42 -19.17 -11.96
C LEU A 171 5.75 -17.94 -12.81
N TYR A 172 6.93 -17.95 -13.42
CA TYR A 172 7.51 -16.77 -14.08
C TYR A 172 6.70 -16.30 -15.29
N GLU A 173 6.14 -17.20 -16.10
CA GLU A 173 5.34 -16.83 -17.27
C GLU A 173 4.12 -15.99 -16.88
N LEU A 174 3.42 -16.38 -15.79
CA LEU A 174 2.27 -15.64 -15.32
C LEU A 174 2.68 -14.34 -14.62
N SER A 175 3.80 -14.34 -13.89
CA SER A 175 4.40 -13.13 -13.31
C SER A 175 4.78 -12.10 -14.37
N ASP A 176 5.37 -12.54 -15.48
CA ASP A 176 5.72 -11.67 -16.61
C ASP A 176 4.46 -11.16 -17.33
N PHE A 177 3.44 -12.01 -17.51
CA PHE A 177 2.13 -11.57 -18.00
C PHE A 177 1.53 -10.44 -17.17
N VAL A 178 1.60 -10.54 -15.83
CA VAL A 178 1.11 -9.48 -14.92
C VAL A 178 1.91 -8.19 -15.09
N ARG A 179 3.23 -8.29 -15.16
CA ARG A 179 4.11 -7.13 -15.33
C ARG A 179 3.84 -6.41 -16.66
N ASP A 180 3.79 -7.17 -17.74
CA ASP A 180 3.66 -6.62 -19.08
C ASP A 180 2.26 -5.99 -19.27
N GLY A 181 1.20 -6.63 -18.75
CA GLY A 181 -0.15 -6.07 -18.80
C GLY A 181 -0.33 -4.80 -17.96
N LEU A 182 0.37 -4.67 -16.83
CA LEU A 182 0.38 -3.40 -16.07
C LEU A 182 1.16 -2.31 -16.83
N ALA A 183 2.28 -2.67 -17.48
CA ALA A 183 3.08 -1.73 -18.26
C ALA A 183 2.30 -1.15 -19.47
N GLU A 184 1.42 -1.92 -20.11
CA GLU A 184 0.53 -1.43 -21.17
C GLU A 184 -0.47 -0.36 -20.69
N MET A 185 -0.69 -0.28 -19.38
CA MET A 185 -1.56 0.71 -18.73
C MET A 185 -0.78 1.84 -18.03
N ASP A 186 0.47 2.05 -18.42
CA ASP A 186 1.39 3.04 -17.79
C ASP A 186 1.66 2.77 -16.29
N VAL A 187 1.41 1.55 -15.80
CA VAL A 187 1.74 1.12 -14.44
C VAL A 187 3.01 0.30 -14.47
N VAL A 188 4.09 0.89 -13.98
CA VAL A 188 5.42 0.25 -13.95
C VAL A 188 5.64 -0.41 -12.60
N LEU A 189 6.17 -1.64 -12.60
CA LEU A 189 6.58 -2.33 -11.38
C LEU A 189 8.07 -2.16 -11.14
N GLU A 190 8.42 -1.64 -9.98
CA GLU A 190 9.80 -1.51 -9.49
C GLU A 190 10.08 -2.65 -8.51
N ASP A 191 11.07 -3.49 -8.86
CA ASP A 191 11.48 -4.64 -8.05
C ASP A 191 12.54 -4.22 -7.02
N SER A 192 12.30 -4.50 -5.74
CA SER A 192 13.32 -4.51 -4.69
C SER A 192 13.74 -5.94 -4.37
N LYS A 193 14.68 -6.14 -3.41
CA LYS A 193 15.15 -7.48 -3.04
C LYS A 193 14.05 -8.43 -2.59
N ASP A 194 13.03 -7.91 -1.91
CA ASP A 194 12.01 -8.72 -1.23
C ASP A 194 10.59 -8.47 -1.74
N GLN A 195 10.34 -7.35 -2.43
CA GLN A 195 8.99 -6.94 -2.85
C GLN A 195 9.03 -6.11 -4.14
N SER A 196 7.93 -6.13 -4.88
CA SER A 196 7.68 -5.20 -5.99
C SER A 196 6.74 -4.08 -5.54
N PHE A 197 6.91 -2.90 -6.12
CA PHE A 197 6.04 -1.75 -5.92
C PHE A 197 5.56 -1.27 -7.28
N TRP A 198 4.34 -0.79 -7.34
CA TRP A 198 3.84 -0.18 -8.57
C TRP A 198 3.98 1.35 -8.53
N LYS A 199 4.14 1.93 -9.70
CA LYS A 199 4.16 3.37 -9.94
C LYS A 199 3.41 3.68 -11.23
N TYR A 200 2.54 4.68 -11.20
CA TYR A 200 1.90 5.18 -12.41
C TYR A 200 2.87 6.15 -13.12
N SER A 201 3.20 5.86 -14.37
CA SER A 201 4.10 6.68 -15.21
C SER A 201 3.23 7.50 -16.16
N ARG A 202 3.02 8.79 -15.85
CA ARG A 202 2.36 9.69 -16.81
C ARG A 202 3.26 9.84 -18.04
N SER A 203 2.79 9.35 -19.18
CA SER A 203 3.36 9.67 -20.51
C SER A 203 3.12 11.12 -20.86
#